data_e3c7bf588212b1e415cea603232818aa
#
_entry.id   e3c7bf588212b1e415cea603232818aa
#
_cell.length_a   1.000
_cell.length_b   1.000
_cell.length_c   1.000
_cell.angle_alpha   90.00
_cell.angle_beta   90.00
_cell.angle_gamma   90.00
#
_symmetry.space_group_name_H-M   'P 1'
#
loop_
_entity.id
_entity.type
_entity.pdbx_description
1 polymer ?
#
loop_
_entity_poly.entity_id
_entity_poly.type
_entity_poly.pdbx_seq_one_letter_code
_entity_poly.pdbx_strand_id
1 'polypeptide(L)'
;MKTFIYFKIAILFLVFSIHAQDSIPKAQVFKSIQTLKTGSQNYKFNTLAGTMELRDEKNKPIALHGFTAYFKQGETKNRPIVFSFNGGPGSSSYWLHMGIMGPKRIVVTDPDYNKAAPYKLLDNPYSILDMADVVMMDPIGTGLSELIGESKG
;
A
#
# COMPACT_ATOMS: atom_id res chain seq x y z
N MET A 1 -42.46 31.78 -25.82
CA MET A 1 -41.36 30.88 -26.28
C MET A 1 -40.16 30.90 -25.37
N LYS A 2 -39.66 32.03 -24.89
CA LYS A 2 -38.47 32.10 -23.99
C LYS A 2 -38.67 31.42 -22.63
N THR A 3 -39.82 31.52 -22.00
CA THR A 3 -40.16 30.90 -20.69
C THR A 3 -40.14 29.36 -20.76
N PHE A 4 -40.52 28.77 -21.88
CA PHE A 4 -40.49 27.30 -22.05
C PHE A 4 -39.09 26.73 -22.19
N ILE A 5 -38.14 27.53 -22.66
CA ILE A 5 -36.73 27.13 -22.81
C ILE A 5 -36.08 27.08 -21.44
N TYR A 6 -36.34 28.06 -20.56
CA TYR A 6 -35.78 28.07 -19.20
C TYR A 6 -36.35 26.94 -18.35
N PHE A 7 -37.57 26.53 -18.53
CA PHE A 7 -38.16 25.39 -17.83
C PHE A 7 -37.52 24.06 -18.24
N LYS A 8 -37.22 23.86 -19.52
CA LYS A 8 -36.50 22.68 -20.01
C LYS A 8 -35.05 22.64 -19.53
N ILE A 9 -34.37 23.77 -19.42
CA ILE A 9 -32.99 23.87 -18.88
C ILE A 9 -32.99 23.57 -17.39
N ALA A 10 -33.97 24.07 -16.60
CA ALA A 10 -34.09 23.75 -15.18
C ALA A 10 -34.34 22.26 -14.90
N ILE A 11 -35.14 21.58 -15.75
CA ILE A 11 -35.34 20.12 -15.64
C ILE A 11 -34.07 19.36 -15.98
N LEU A 12 -33.26 19.83 -16.93
CA LEU A 12 -31.99 19.20 -17.28
C LEU A 12 -30.97 19.27 -16.13
N PHE A 13 -30.98 20.34 -15.36
CA PHE A 13 -30.13 20.47 -14.15
C PHE A 13 -30.59 19.62 -12.98
N LEU A 14 -31.88 19.32 -12.85
CA LEU A 14 -32.45 18.48 -11.81
C LEU A 14 -32.12 16.98 -11.98
N VAL A 15 -31.84 16.53 -13.19
CA VAL A 15 -31.53 15.11 -13.48
C VAL A 15 -30.06 14.76 -13.18
N PHE A 16 -29.17 15.74 -13.00
CA PHE A 16 -27.77 15.52 -12.73
C PHE A 16 -27.41 15.45 -11.21
N SER A 17 -28.39 15.40 -10.33
CA SER A 17 -28.14 14.97 -8.94
C SER A 17 -27.98 13.46 -8.90
N ILE A 18 -26.97 12.93 -9.60
CA ILE A 18 -26.47 11.58 -9.37
C ILE A 18 -25.85 11.64 -7.98
N HIS A 19 -26.56 11.11 -6.99
CA HIS A 19 -25.97 10.80 -5.72
C HIS A 19 -24.90 9.75 -5.99
N ALA A 20 -23.65 10.18 -6.02
CA ALA A 20 -22.55 9.26 -5.89
C ALA A 20 -22.75 8.62 -4.51
N GLN A 21 -23.31 7.43 -4.49
CA GLN A 21 -23.40 6.64 -3.28
C GLN A 21 -21.94 6.33 -2.92
N ASP A 22 -21.41 7.02 -1.91
CA ASP A 22 -20.08 6.77 -1.37
C ASP A 22 -20.07 5.33 -0.84
N SER A 23 -19.75 4.39 -1.73
CA SER A 23 -19.57 3.01 -1.33
C SER A 23 -18.30 2.94 -0.48
N ILE A 24 -18.42 2.40 0.73
CA ILE A 24 -17.26 2.16 1.59
C ILE A 24 -16.28 1.26 0.82
N PRO A 25 -15.03 1.71 0.60
CA PRO A 25 -14.02 0.93 -0.10
C PRO A 25 -13.83 -0.43 0.60
N LYS A 26 -13.65 -1.48 -0.19
CA LYS A 26 -13.41 -2.85 0.32
C LYS A 26 -11.91 -3.15 0.32
N ALA A 27 -11.48 -3.89 1.33
CA ALA A 27 -10.12 -4.43 1.39
C ALA A 27 -9.82 -5.29 0.16
N GLN A 28 -8.61 -5.12 -0.39
CA GLN A 28 -8.12 -5.88 -1.55
C GLN A 28 -6.71 -6.37 -1.27
N VAL A 29 -6.41 -7.61 -1.64
CA VAL A 29 -5.07 -8.21 -1.50
C VAL A 29 -4.65 -8.82 -2.82
N PHE A 30 -3.51 -8.40 -3.32
CA PHE A 30 -2.86 -8.92 -4.52
C PHE A 30 -1.73 -9.86 -4.11
N LYS A 31 -1.57 -10.94 -4.87
CA LYS A 31 -0.55 -11.97 -4.64
C LYS A 31 0.42 -11.98 -5.80
N SER A 32 1.70 -12.09 -5.49
CA SER A 32 2.76 -12.27 -6.48
C SER A 32 3.91 -13.11 -5.91
N ILE A 33 4.88 -13.45 -6.76
CA ILE A 33 6.10 -14.12 -6.33
C ILE A 33 7.26 -13.17 -6.60
N GLN A 34 8.05 -12.92 -5.56
CA GLN A 34 9.26 -12.10 -5.64
C GLN A 34 10.50 -12.96 -5.38
N THR A 35 11.62 -12.55 -5.93
CA THR A 35 12.91 -13.21 -5.72
C THR A 35 13.90 -12.24 -5.11
N LEU A 36 14.59 -12.68 -4.07
CA LEU A 36 15.77 -12.03 -3.51
C LEU A 36 17.00 -12.79 -3.99
N LYS A 37 17.95 -12.08 -4.59
CA LYS A 37 19.28 -12.58 -4.90
C LYS A 37 20.28 -12.03 -3.91
N THR A 38 20.98 -12.90 -3.19
CA THR A 38 22.01 -12.54 -2.23
C THR A 38 23.20 -13.49 -2.42
N GLY A 39 24.32 -12.97 -2.90
CA GLY A 39 25.46 -13.80 -3.30
C GLY A 39 25.06 -14.85 -4.34
N SER A 40 25.35 -16.13 -4.07
CA SER A 40 24.97 -17.29 -4.89
C SER A 40 23.56 -17.82 -4.59
N GLN A 41 22.86 -17.28 -3.61
CA GLN A 41 21.55 -17.75 -3.17
C GLN A 41 20.40 -17.01 -3.86
N ASN A 42 19.36 -17.77 -4.20
CA ASN A 42 18.11 -17.22 -4.71
C ASN A 42 16.96 -17.69 -3.82
N TYR A 43 16.30 -16.75 -3.17
CA TYR A 43 15.14 -17.01 -2.34
C TYR A 43 13.86 -16.57 -3.05
N LYS A 44 12.84 -17.40 -3.02
CA LYS A 44 11.50 -17.06 -3.53
C LYS A 44 10.56 -16.78 -2.37
N PHE A 45 9.73 -15.76 -2.55
CA PHE A 45 8.75 -15.31 -1.56
C PHE A 45 7.37 -15.24 -2.17
N ASN A 46 6.37 -15.76 -1.47
CA ASN A 46 4.98 -15.39 -1.70
C ASN A 46 4.80 -13.97 -1.16
N THR A 47 4.44 -13.05 -2.03
CA THR A 47 4.27 -11.64 -1.69
C THR A 47 2.79 -11.30 -1.71
N LEU A 48 2.33 -10.66 -0.64
CA LEU A 48 0.98 -10.10 -0.51
C LEU A 48 1.12 -8.59 -0.42
N ALA A 49 0.34 -7.85 -1.19
CA ALA A 49 0.26 -6.41 -1.09
C ALA A 49 -1.19 -5.96 -1.20
N GLY A 50 -1.60 -5.03 -0.37
CA GLY A 50 -2.97 -4.55 -0.37
C GLY A 50 -3.40 -3.96 0.96
N THR A 51 -4.68 -4.11 1.26
CA THR A 51 -5.28 -3.56 2.47
C THR A 51 -6.04 -4.64 3.26
N MET A 52 -6.10 -4.47 4.58
CA MET A 52 -6.98 -5.20 5.49
C MET A 52 -7.96 -4.22 6.12
N GLU A 53 -9.19 -4.66 6.33
CA GLU A 53 -10.20 -3.84 6.98
C GLU A 53 -10.04 -3.88 8.50
N LEU A 54 -9.97 -2.71 9.12
CA LEU A 54 -10.03 -2.56 10.56
C LEU A 54 -11.46 -2.17 10.97
N ARG A 55 -11.91 -2.74 12.08
CA ARG A 55 -13.25 -2.52 12.63
C ARG A 55 -13.18 -2.04 14.08
N ASP A 56 -14.16 -1.24 14.47
CA ASP A 56 -14.34 -0.81 15.86
C ASP A 56 -14.97 -1.93 16.72
N GLU A 57 -15.17 -1.65 18.02
CA GLU A 57 -15.78 -2.57 18.97
C GLU A 57 -17.24 -2.93 18.61
N LYS A 58 -17.91 -2.11 17.81
CA LYS A 58 -19.28 -2.35 17.30
C LYS A 58 -19.29 -3.06 15.96
N ASN A 59 -18.12 -3.57 15.52
CA ASN A 59 -17.92 -4.23 14.25
C ASN A 59 -18.20 -3.37 13.01
N LYS A 60 -18.10 -2.04 13.14
CA LYS A 60 -18.17 -1.11 12.00
C LYS A 60 -16.80 -0.94 11.36
N PRO A 61 -16.70 -0.92 10.02
CA PRO A 61 -15.43 -0.65 9.35
C PRO A 61 -15.00 0.80 9.57
N ILE A 62 -13.75 0.99 10.02
CA ILE A 62 -13.20 2.29 10.38
C ILE A 62 -11.98 2.68 9.54
N ALA A 63 -11.23 1.70 9.04
CA ALA A 63 -10.06 1.96 8.23
C ALA A 63 -9.74 0.79 7.30
N LEU A 64 -9.04 1.09 6.21
CA LEU A 64 -8.25 0.15 5.44
C LEU A 64 -6.79 0.33 5.83
N HIS A 65 -6.16 -0.74 6.31
CA HIS A 65 -4.76 -0.74 6.71
C HIS A 65 -3.91 -1.37 5.61
N GLY A 66 -3.07 -0.58 4.99
CA GLY A 66 -2.19 -1.00 3.91
C GLY A 66 -1.00 -1.81 4.41
N PHE A 67 -0.63 -2.83 3.65
CA PHE A 67 0.53 -3.66 3.97
C PHE A 67 1.18 -4.27 2.73
N THR A 68 2.46 -4.61 2.88
CA THR A 68 3.19 -5.50 1.97
C THR A 68 3.90 -6.57 2.79
N ALA A 69 3.65 -7.84 2.47
CA ALA A 69 4.21 -8.97 3.22
C ALA A 69 4.99 -9.91 2.29
N TYR A 70 6.09 -10.44 2.81
CA TYR A 70 6.95 -11.41 2.15
C TYR A 70 7.08 -12.65 3.02
N PHE A 71 6.62 -13.79 2.50
CA PHE A 71 6.71 -15.09 3.15
C PHE A 71 7.57 -16.03 2.30
N LYS A 72 8.68 -16.51 2.84
CA LYS A 72 9.61 -17.40 2.13
C LYS A 72 8.90 -18.69 1.70
N GLN A 73 9.14 -19.11 0.47
CA GLN A 73 8.68 -20.40 -0.02
C GLN A 73 9.55 -21.56 0.49
N GLY A 74 8.96 -22.74 0.64
CA GLY A 74 9.62 -23.96 1.09
C GLY A 74 9.47 -24.20 2.59
N GLU A 75 10.43 -24.91 3.19
CA GLU A 75 10.42 -25.22 4.61
C GLU A 75 10.73 -23.97 5.45
N THR A 76 9.76 -23.57 6.28
CA THR A 76 9.80 -22.30 7.03
C THR A 76 9.49 -22.49 8.52
N LYS A 77 9.62 -23.73 9.04
CA LYS A 77 9.44 -23.99 10.47
C LYS A 77 10.35 -23.07 11.30
N ASN A 78 9.76 -22.43 12.31
CA ASN A 78 10.45 -21.52 13.23
C ASN A 78 11.07 -20.27 12.58
N ARG A 79 10.61 -19.88 11.38
CA ARG A 79 11.08 -18.65 10.76
C ARG A 79 10.45 -17.44 11.46
N PRO A 80 11.22 -16.46 11.95
CA PRO A 80 10.65 -15.28 12.59
C PRO A 80 9.89 -14.41 11.60
N ILE A 81 8.90 -13.66 12.09
CA ILE A 81 8.18 -12.64 11.34
C ILE A 81 8.54 -11.28 11.94
N VAL A 82 8.97 -10.35 11.10
CA VAL A 82 9.26 -8.96 11.46
C VAL A 82 8.12 -8.08 10.95
N PHE A 83 7.46 -7.39 11.87
CA PHE A 83 6.53 -6.32 11.56
C PHE A 83 7.29 -5.00 11.53
N SER A 84 7.16 -4.27 10.42
CA SER A 84 7.89 -3.03 10.19
C SER A 84 6.94 -1.92 9.77
N PHE A 85 7.10 -0.76 10.36
CA PHE A 85 6.35 0.45 10.00
C PHE A 85 7.27 1.66 10.10
N ASN A 86 7.06 2.63 9.24
CA ASN A 86 7.85 3.85 9.27
C ASN A 86 7.32 4.81 10.34
N GLY A 87 8.21 5.53 10.97
CA GLY A 87 7.89 6.56 11.95
C GLY A 87 7.80 7.95 11.32
N GLY A 88 7.49 8.94 12.17
CA GLY A 88 7.28 10.33 11.77
C GLY A 88 5.89 10.52 11.14
N PRO A 89 5.13 11.55 11.48
CA PRO A 89 3.81 11.75 10.92
C PRO A 89 3.89 11.84 9.39
N GLY A 90 3.06 11.04 8.69
CA GLY A 90 2.89 11.13 7.24
C GLY A 90 3.86 10.30 6.37
N SER A 91 4.64 9.39 6.94
CA SER A 91 5.51 8.48 6.16
C SER A 91 4.96 7.07 6.06
N SER A 92 4.79 6.56 4.84
CA SER A 92 4.45 5.16 4.59
C SER A 92 5.67 4.25 4.72
N SER A 93 5.45 2.94 4.78
CA SER A 93 6.50 1.92 4.88
C SER A 93 7.37 1.81 3.62
N TYR A 94 7.06 2.53 2.57
CA TYR A 94 7.75 2.51 1.30
C TYR A 94 9.25 2.82 1.43
N TRP A 95 9.65 3.71 2.36
CA TRP A 95 11.05 4.01 2.64
C TRP A 95 11.82 2.80 3.17
N LEU A 96 11.22 2.04 4.08
CA LEU A 96 11.79 0.80 4.59
C LEU A 96 11.80 -0.28 3.52
N HIS A 97 10.74 -0.35 2.72
CA HIS A 97 10.60 -1.32 1.64
C HIS A 97 11.67 -1.14 0.56
N MET A 98 11.77 0.05 -0.02
CA MET A 98 12.64 0.31 -1.17
C MET A 98 14.06 0.74 -0.78
N GLY A 99 14.28 1.07 0.48
CA GLY A 99 15.57 1.51 0.98
C GLY A 99 16.36 0.43 1.72
N ILE A 100 15.67 -0.42 2.53
CA ILE A 100 16.34 -1.26 3.52
C ILE A 100 15.92 -2.72 3.45
N MET A 101 14.60 -3.03 3.60
CA MET A 101 14.13 -4.39 3.91
C MET A 101 13.67 -5.19 2.69
N GLY A 102 13.15 -4.53 1.66
CA GLY A 102 12.60 -5.22 0.50
C GLY A 102 13.64 -5.98 -0.33
N PRO A 103 13.20 -6.87 -1.23
CA PRO A 103 14.10 -7.66 -2.08
C PRO A 103 14.79 -6.80 -3.15
N LYS A 104 14.25 -5.64 -3.42
CA LYS A 104 14.79 -4.64 -4.34
C LYS A 104 15.00 -3.32 -3.61
N ARG A 105 15.98 -2.54 -4.04
CA ARG A 105 16.26 -1.21 -3.49
C ARG A 105 16.53 -0.19 -4.57
N ILE A 106 16.24 1.07 -4.25
CA ILE A 106 16.68 2.23 -5.03
C ILE A 106 18.08 2.59 -4.53
N VAL A 107 18.98 2.90 -5.46
CA VAL A 107 20.32 3.41 -5.13
C VAL A 107 20.30 4.92 -5.19
N VAL A 108 20.55 5.54 -4.06
CA VAL A 108 20.82 6.97 -3.93
C VAL A 108 22.32 7.11 -3.76
N THR A 109 22.99 7.64 -4.77
CA THR A 109 24.46 7.82 -4.76
C THR A 109 24.88 9.14 -4.11
N ASP A 110 24.00 10.10 -4.12
CA ASP A 110 24.21 11.44 -3.55
C ASP A 110 22.86 11.90 -2.97
N PRO A 111 22.76 12.20 -1.65
CA PRO A 111 21.54 12.67 -1.04
C PRO A 111 21.11 14.06 -1.52
N ASP A 112 22.07 14.87 -1.98
CA ASP A 112 21.80 16.25 -2.42
C ASP A 112 21.49 16.35 -3.91
N TYR A 113 21.84 15.29 -4.68
CA TYR A 113 21.60 15.27 -6.13
C TYR A 113 21.09 13.91 -6.61
N ASN A 114 19.85 13.84 -6.99
CA ASN A 114 19.25 12.69 -7.66
C ASN A 114 19.13 12.97 -9.16
N LYS A 115 19.68 12.07 -9.99
CA LYS A 115 19.49 12.12 -11.44
C LYS A 115 17.99 12.03 -11.77
N ALA A 116 17.61 12.58 -12.91
CA ALA A 116 16.25 12.44 -13.42
C ALA A 116 15.89 10.94 -13.63
N ALA A 117 14.60 10.60 -13.45
CA ALA A 117 14.10 9.27 -13.78
C ALA A 117 14.47 8.84 -15.22
N PRO A 118 14.57 7.51 -15.49
CA PRO A 118 14.12 6.40 -14.67
C PRO A 118 15.16 5.95 -13.63
N TYR A 119 14.69 5.71 -12.39
CA TYR A 119 15.53 5.16 -11.33
C TYR A 119 15.72 3.66 -11.52
N LYS A 120 16.94 3.17 -11.25
CA LYS A 120 17.23 1.73 -11.31
C LYS A 120 16.83 1.04 -10.01
N LEU A 121 16.03 0.01 -10.15
CA LEU A 121 15.77 -0.94 -9.08
C LEU A 121 16.83 -2.04 -9.14
N LEU A 122 17.60 -2.19 -8.06
CA LEU A 122 18.63 -3.22 -7.94
C LEU A 122 18.21 -4.28 -6.92
N ASP A 123 18.78 -5.47 -7.03
CA ASP A 123 18.69 -6.47 -5.96
C ASP A 123 19.25 -5.90 -4.66
N ASN A 124 18.62 -6.23 -3.54
CA ASN A 124 19.03 -5.75 -2.22
C ASN A 124 19.79 -6.84 -1.45
N PRO A 125 21.12 -6.88 -1.52
CA PRO A 125 21.91 -7.90 -0.82
C PRO A 125 21.88 -7.75 0.72
N TYR A 126 21.34 -6.64 1.22
CA TYR A 126 21.25 -6.33 2.65
C TYR A 126 19.85 -6.56 3.21
N SER A 127 18.96 -7.15 2.42
CA SER A 127 17.59 -7.44 2.87
C SER A 127 17.62 -8.49 3.98
N ILE A 128 16.80 -8.26 5.01
CA ILE A 128 16.63 -9.21 6.12
C ILE A 128 15.75 -10.42 5.72
N LEU A 129 15.25 -10.45 4.50
CA LEU A 129 14.39 -11.51 3.96
C LEU A 129 15.10 -12.87 3.84
N ASP A 130 16.40 -12.94 3.92
CA ASP A 130 17.13 -14.20 4.03
C ASP A 130 16.90 -14.89 5.39
N MET A 131 16.72 -14.12 6.47
CA MET A 131 16.58 -14.58 7.85
C MET A 131 15.14 -14.59 8.37
N ALA A 132 14.29 -13.66 7.92
CA ALA A 132 12.95 -13.44 8.45
C ALA A 132 11.91 -13.25 7.35
N ASP A 133 10.66 -13.60 7.64
CA ASP A 133 9.51 -13.08 6.90
C ASP A 133 9.25 -11.64 7.34
N VAL A 134 8.76 -10.80 6.44
CA VAL A 134 8.59 -9.37 6.73
C VAL A 134 7.18 -8.92 6.35
N VAL A 135 6.54 -8.20 7.26
CA VAL A 135 5.27 -7.50 7.02
C VAL A 135 5.52 -6.02 7.23
N MET A 136 5.46 -5.26 6.16
CA MET A 136 5.56 -3.79 6.19
C MET A 136 4.16 -3.20 6.20
N MET A 137 3.88 -2.35 7.17
CA MET A 137 2.57 -1.76 7.40
C MET A 137 2.65 -0.24 7.19
N ASP A 138 1.65 0.30 6.51
CA ASP A 138 1.52 1.74 6.34
C ASP A 138 0.74 2.33 7.52
N PRO A 139 1.27 3.30 8.27
CA PRO A 139 0.48 4.03 9.25
C PRO A 139 -0.77 4.65 8.63
N ILE A 140 -1.86 4.75 9.40
CA ILE A 140 -3.13 5.31 8.92
C ILE A 140 -2.92 6.73 8.36
N GLY A 141 -3.51 6.99 7.19
CA GLY A 141 -3.34 8.25 6.44
C GLY A 141 -2.08 8.29 5.58
N THR A 142 -1.38 7.17 5.42
CA THR A 142 -0.19 7.07 4.55
C THR A 142 -0.29 5.86 3.63
N GLY A 143 0.44 5.88 2.51
CA GLY A 143 0.53 4.77 1.57
C GLY A 143 -0.83 4.28 1.10
N LEU A 144 -1.12 3.01 1.38
CA LEU A 144 -2.41 2.38 1.07
C LEU A 144 -3.40 2.42 2.25
N SER A 145 -3.03 3.05 3.37
CA SER A 145 -3.86 3.11 4.57
C SER A 145 -4.75 4.35 4.57
N GLU A 146 -6.04 4.18 4.76
CA GLU A 146 -7.01 5.27 4.82
C GLU A 146 -8.09 5.03 5.86
N LEU A 147 -8.65 6.10 6.43
CA LEU A 147 -9.88 6.04 7.21
C LEU A 147 -11.06 5.87 6.26
N ILE A 148 -12.05 5.08 6.67
CA ILE A 148 -13.27 4.81 5.87
C ILE A 148 -14.53 4.99 6.72
N GLY A 149 -15.68 5.07 6.03
CA GLY A 149 -16.97 5.23 6.68
C GLY A 149 -17.07 6.51 7.51
N GLU A 150 -17.73 6.41 8.66
CA GLU A 150 -17.95 7.54 9.60
C GLU A 150 -16.64 8.05 10.24
N SER A 151 -15.53 7.30 10.12
CA SER A 151 -14.23 7.68 10.69
C SER A 151 -13.44 8.68 9.83
N LYS A 152 -13.95 9.05 8.68
CA LYS A 152 -13.35 10.09 7.82
C LYS A 152 -13.48 11.50 8.41
N GLY A 153 -14.12 11.64 9.58
CA GLY A 153 -14.17 12.82 10.46
C GLY A 153 -14.60 14.09 9.78
#